data_9cc202d013b9f6e1a4d35963ae787e1c
#
_entry.id   9cc202d013b9f6e1a4d35963ae787e1c
#
_cell.length_a   1.000
_cell.length_b   1.000
_cell.length_c   1.000
_cell.angle_alpha   90.00
_cell.angle_beta   90.00
_cell.angle_gamma   90.00
#
_symmetry.space_group_name_H-M   'P 1'
#
loop_
_entity.id
_entity.type
_entity.pdbx_description
1 polymer ?
#
loop_
_entity_poly.entity_id
_entity_poly.type
_entity_poly.pdbx_seq_one_letter_code
_entity_poly.pdbx_strand_id
1 'polypeptide(L)'
;MKYVYIYCEGQTEESFVNDVLYPYFSRMDIYVTPIIHKTKRTPTKAFKGGVSRYAPIKDELIKLCQDSNSIVTTMFDYYAMPEDTPSIDHQDIDIYKRVDFIENAVNEDIGCKNLLFNLVLHEFEALLFSEPQAFEHIANDKVVRQLQAIRNSVDTPEHINNSAATAPSKRIQNVVNGYSKVRQGIIVAKYIGIDKMMSECKHFSAWIDKIVDFTV
;
A
#
# COMPACT_ATOMS: atom_id res chain seq x y z
N MET A 1 -19.74 6.40 14.41
CA MET A 1 -18.74 7.15 13.63
C MET A 1 -17.37 6.70 14.09
N LYS A 2 -16.57 6.12 13.22
CA LYS A 2 -15.28 5.52 13.56
C LYS A 2 -14.18 6.13 12.73
N TYR A 3 -13.05 6.46 13.36
CA TYR A 3 -11.94 7.14 12.72
C TYR A 3 -10.76 6.18 12.55
N VAL A 4 -10.15 6.21 11.38
CA VAL A 4 -8.99 5.40 11.03
C VAL A 4 -7.90 6.31 10.47
N TYR A 5 -6.76 6.39 11.12
CA TYR A 5 -5.57 7.04 10.57
C TYR A 5 -4.79 6.02 9.76
N ILE A 6 -4.53 6.33 8.50
CA ILE A 6 -3.69 5.52 7.62
C ILE A 6 -2.36 6.24 7.44
N TYR A 7 -1.31 5.72 8.08
CA TYR A 7 0.03 6.30 7.97
C TYR A 7 0.69 5.83 6.67
N CYS A 8 0.92 6.77 5.76
CA CYS A 8 1.32 6.55 4.38
C CYS A 8 2.81 6.88 4.17
N GLU A 9 3.46 6.15 3.25
CA GLU A 9 4.83 6.45 2.86
C GLU A 9 4.93 7.80 2.14
N GLY A 10 4.00 8.10 1.23
CA GLY A 10 4.06 9.29 0.40
C GLY A 10 2.74 9.73 -0.22
N GLN A 11 2.86 10.57 -1.25
CA GLN A 11 1.72 11.23 -1.92
C GLN A 11 0.84 10.27 -2.73
N THR A 12 1.38 9.15 -3.21
CA THR A 12 0.59 8.16 -3.95
C THR A 12 -0.42 7.49 -3.05
N GLU A 13 0.04 7.00 -1.89
CA GLU A 13 -0.78 6.36 -0.88
C GLU A 13 -1.79 7.35 -0.30
N GLU A 14 -1.38 8.60 -0.01
CA GLU A 14 -2.28 9.68 0.41
C GLU A 14 -3.42 9.88 -0.58
N SER A 15 -3.10 9.97 -1.87
CA SER A 15 -4.11 10.16 -2.92
C SER A 15 -5.03 8.95 -3.05
N PHE A 16 -4.49 7.73 -2.90
CA PHE A 16 -5.29 6.51 -2.89
C PHE A 16 -6.25 6.47 -1.70
N VAL A 17 -5.78 6.82 -0.51
CA VAL A 17 -6.63 6.91 0.69
C VAL A 17 -7.76 7.92 0.49
N ASN A 18 -7.44 9.13 0.05
CA ASN A 18 -8.45 10.19 -0.12
C ASN A 18 -9.45 9.88 -1.23
N ASP A 19 -8.96 9.35 -2.35
CA ASP A 19 -9.71 9.31 -3.60
C ASP A 19 -10.39 7.96 -3.86
N VAL A 20 -9.95 6.89 -3.19
CA VAL A 20 -10.44 5.52 -3.42
C VAL A 20 -10.92 4.89 -2.12
N LEU A 21 -10.10 4.87 -1.06
CA LEU A 21 -10.48 4.25 0.22
C LEU A 21 -11.54 5.07 0.96
N TYR A 22 -11.40 6.39 1.04
CA TYR A 22 -12.35 7.23 1.76
C TYR A 22 -13.79 7.11 1.20
N PRO A 23 -14.06 7.17 -0.12
CA PRO A 23 -15.39 6.95 -0.65
C PRO A 23 -15.94 5.53 -0.39
N TYR A 24 -15.08 4.53 -0.28
CA TYR A 24 -15.47 3.15 0.04
C TYR A 24 -15.89 3.03 1.50
N PHE A 25 -15.03 3.44 2.42
CA PHE A 25 -15.27 3.30 3.87
C PHE A 25 -16.36 4.23 4.40
N SER A 26 -16.53 5.42 3.83
CA SER A 26 -17.55 6.37 4.26
C SER A 26 -18.98 5.83 4.13
N ARG A 27 -19.22 4.87 3.22
CA ARG A 27 -20.52 4.17 3.09
C ARG A 27 -20.83 3.28 4.30
N MET A 28 -19.84 2.96 5.10
CA MET A 28 -19.93 2.14 6.32
C MET A 28 -19.75 2.97 7.60
N ASP A 29 -19.87 4.31 7.51
CA ASP A 29 -19.62 5.24 8.63
C ASP A 29 -18.20 5.15 9.22
N ILE A 30 -17.23 4.71 8.42
CA ILE A 30 -15.79 4.66 8.75
C ILE A 30 -15.08 5.79 8.02
N TYR A 31 -14.40 6.66 8.77
CA TYR A 31 -13.73 7.84 8.23
C TYR A 31 -12.22 7.64 8.25
N VAL A 32 -11.64 7.39 7.09
CA VAL A 32 -10.19 7.21 6.93
C VAL A 32 -9.52 8.56 6.68
N THR A 33 -8.38 8.80 7.31
CA THR A 33 -7.56 10.01 7.13
C THR A 33 -6.11 9.62 6.89
N PRO A 34 -5.51 10.01 5.76
CA PRO A 34 -4.11 9.74 5.51
C PRO A 34 -3.20 10.66 6.32
N ILE A 35 -2.13 10.10 6.84
CA ILE A 35 -1.04 10.83 7.51
C ILE A 35 0.25 10.50 6.77
N ILE A 36 0.89 11.49 6.16
CA ILE A 36 2.12 11.26 5.39
C ILE A 36 3.34 11.20 6.32
N HIS A 37 4.20 10.19 6.09
CA HIS A 37 5.50 10.12 6.73
C HIS A 37 6.39 11.31 6.34
N LYS A 38 6.78 12.11 7.35
CA LYS A 38 7.64 13.29 7.13
C LYS A 38 9.10 12.88 7.09
N THR A 39 9.65 12.68 5.90
CA THR A 39 11.11 12.62 5.74
C THR A 39 11.71 14.02 5.94
N LYS A 40 12.66 14.18 6.87
CA LYS A 40 13.40 15.43 7.00
C LYS A 40 14.16 15.69 5.69
N ARG A 41 13.67 16.62 4.88
CA ARG A 41 14.43 17.12 3.71
C ARG A 41 15.61 17.94 4.22
N THR A 42 16.82 17.39 4.14
CA THR A 42 18.03 18.20 4.21
C THR A 42 18.29 18.80 2.83
N PRO A 43 18.63 20.11 2.71
CA PRO A 43 18.76 20.81 1.43
C PRO A 43 19.83 20.27 0.48
N THR A 44 20.67 19.34 0.88
CA THR A 44 21.92 18.97 0.21
C THR A 44 22.01 17.56 -0.37
N LYS A 45 21.00 16.71 -0.26
CA LYS A 45 20.99 15.39 -0.95
C LYS A 45 19.58 15.06 -1.45
N ALA A 46 19.47 14.86 -2.77
CA ALA A 46 18.34 14.16 -3.36
C ALA A 46 18.39 12.70 -2.90
N PHE A 47 17.69 12.36 -1.82
CA PHE A 47 17.50 10.97 -1.42
C PHE A 47 16.48 10.36 -2.38
N LYS A 48 16.83 9.23 -3.00
CA LYS A 48 15.85 8.30 -3.57
C LYS A 48 14.89 7.92 -2.45
N GLY A 49 13.59 8.02 -2.70
CA GLY A 49 12.53 7.78 -1.71
C GLY A 49 12.73 6.46 -0.96
N GLY A 50 12.35 6.47 0.30
CA GLY A 50 12.43 5.37 1.25
C GLY A 50 12.75 5.90 2.64
N VAL A 51 12.15 5.28 3.66
CA VAL A 51 12.43 5.58 5.06
C VAL A 51 13.75 4.90 5.45
N SER A 52 14.74 5.67 5.90
CA SER A 52 16.09 5.14 6.15
C SER A 52 16.25 4.40 7.50
N ARG A 53 15.28 4.53 8.43
CA ARG A 53 15.30 3.92 9.77
C ARG A 53 13.88 3.65 10.27
N TYR A 54 13.71 2.60 11.05
CA TYR A 54 12.44 2.23 11.64
C TYR A 54 12.01 3.15 12.81
N ALA A 55 12.95 3.62 13.62
CA ALA A 55 12.62 4.42 14.82
C ALA A 55 11.70 5.63 14.55
N PRO A 56 11.86 6.44 13.50
CA PRO A 56 10.92 7.53 13.19
C PRO A 56 9.51 7.05 12.84
N ILE A 57 9.37 5.87 12.21
CA ILE A 57 8.05 5.25 11.94
C ILE A 57 7.40 4.87 13.27
N LYS A 58 8.13 4.15 14.13
CA LYS A 58 7.68 3.72 15.45
C LYS A 58 7.22 4.91 16.30
N ASP A 59 8.05 5.96 16.39
CA ASP A 59 7.75 7.15 17.18
C ASP A 59 6.46 7.84 16.73
N GLU A 60 6.23 7.90 15.43
CA GLU A 60 5.01 8.53 14.89
C GLU A 60 3.79 7.64 15.11
N LEU A 61 3.90 6.33 14.91
CA LEU A 61 2.82 5.39 15.19
C LEU A 61 2.40 5.41 16.66
N ILE A 62 3.36 5.44 17.60
CA ILE A 62 3.07 5.59 19.03
C ILE A 62 2.29 6.87 19.33
N LYS A 63 2.63 8.00 18.69
CA LYS A 63 1.89 9.27 18.85
C LYS A 63 0.48 9.18 18.31
N LEU A 64 0.30 8.62 17.10
CA LEU A 64 -1.02 8.44 16.51
C LEU A 64 -1.91 7.54 17.37
N CYS A 65 -1.34 6.49 17.96
CA CYS A 65 -2.04 5.57 18.85
C CYS A 65 -2.48 6.17 20.20
N GLN A 66 -2.02 7.38 20.55
CA GLN A 66 -2.50 8.07 21.77
C GLN A 66 -3.98 8.47 21.67
N ASP A 67 -4.51 8.62 20.46
CA ASP A 67 -5.95 8.76 20.25
C ASP A 67 -6.62 7.38 20.34
N SER A 68 -7.08 7.02 21.52
CA SER A 68 -7.74 5.74 21.79
C SER A 68 -9.11 5.58 21.11
N ASN A 69 -9.67 6.65 20.54
CA ASN A 69 -10.95 6.63 19.81
C ASN A 69 -10.77 6.35 18.31
N SER A 70 -9.54 6.26 17.86
CA SER A 70 -9.18 5.95 16.48
C SER A 70 -8.43 4.64 16.36
N ILE A 71 -8.50 4.06 15.16
CA ILE A 71 -7.62 2.97 14.74
C ILE A 71 -6.48 3.59 13.95
N VAL A 72 -5.29 3.05 14.13
CA VAL A 72 -4.10 3.42 13.36
C VAL A 72 -3.70 2.23 12.50
N THR A 73 -3.54 2.46 11.20
CA THR A 73 -2.98 1.46 10.29
C THR A 73 -1.97 2.09 9.36
N THR A 74 -1.30 1.29 8.56
CA THR A 74 -0.21 1.75 7.70
C THR A 74 -0.40 1.33 6.25
N MET A 75 0.18 2.11 5.34
CA MET A 75 0.29 1.81 3.93
C MET A 75 1.72 2.15 3.48
N PHE A 76 2.64 1.22 3.77
CA PHE A 76 4.04 1.28 3.36
C PHE A 76 4.34 0.14 2.40
N ASP A 77 5.13 0.40 1.37
CA ASP A 77 5.61 -0.63 0.48
C ASP A 77 6.59 -1.56 1.23
N TYR A 78 6.38 -2.88 1.17
CA TYR A 78 7.23 -3.87 1.84
C TYR A 78 8.71 -3.68 1.52
N TYR A 79 9.04 -3.38 0.26
CA TYR A 79 10.44 -3.16 -0.14
C TYR A 79 11.03 -1.82 0.28
N ALA A 80 10.21 -0.87 0.67
CA ALA A 80 10.66 0.42 1.15
C ALA A 80 10.94 0.43 2.65
N MET A 81 10.62 -0.65 3.36
CA MET A 81 10.84 -0.75 4.79
C MET A 81 12.33 -0.76 5.14
N PRO A 82 12.71 -0.04 6.22
CA PRO A 82 14.09 -0.02 6.71
C PRO A 82 14.61 -1.40 7.11
N GLU A 83 15.93 -1.61 6.92
CA GLU A 83 16.60 -2.87 7.30
C GLU A 83 16.56 -3.14 8.82
N ASP A 84 16.35 -2.11 9.64
CA ASP A 84 16.22 -2.19 11.09
C ASP A 84 14.75 -2.39 11.58
N THR A 85 13.82 -2.67 10.66
CA THR A 85 12.44 -3.03 11.02
C THR A 85 12.39 -4.41 11.69
N PRO A 86 11.62 -4.59 12.76
CA PRO A 86 11.48 -5.90 13.42
C PRO A 86 11.19 -7.03 12.45
N SER A 87 12.00 -8.07 12.47
CA SER A 87 11.87 -9.28 11.65
C SER A 87 11.86 -9.08 10.13
N ILE A 88 12.35 -7.95 9.61
CA ILE A 88 12.36 -7.65 8.16
C ILE A 88 13.14 -8.67 7.34
N ASP A 89 14.12 -9.33 7.96
CA ASP A 89 14.96 -10.37 7.37
C ASP A 89 14.35 -11.79 7.46
N HIS A 90 13.13 -11.90 8.04
CA HIS A 90 12.43 -13.19 8.12
C HIS A 90 12.23 -13.78 6.72
N GLN A 91 12.58 -15.07 6.58
CA GLN A 91 12.49 -15.79 5.33
C GLN A 91 11.37 -16.85 5.40
N ASP A 92 10.42 -16.73 4.47
CA ASP A 92 9.43 -17.79 4.18
C ASP A 92 9.26 -17.82 2.66
N ILE A 93 8.99 -18.99 2.10
CA ILE A 93 8.73 -19.16 0.66
C ILE A 93 7.42 -18.46 0.29
N ASP A 94 6.42 -18.56 1.18
CA ASP A 94 5.13 -17.88 1.05
C ASP A 94 5.26 -16.42 1.46
N ILE A 95 5.13 -15.50 0.51
CA ILE A 95 5.24 -14.06 0.75
C ILE A 95 4.20 -13.56 1.76
N TYR A 96 3.00 -14.15 1.79
CA TYR A 96 1.95 -13.77 2.73
C TYR A 96 2.35 -14.08 4.16
N LYS A 97 2.87 -15.30 4.42
CA LYS A 97 3.37 -15.67 5.76
C LYS A 97 4.54 -14.81 6.19
N ARG A 98 5.43 -14.48 5.24
CA ARG A 98 6.58 -13.60 5.52
C ARG A 98 6.11 -12.23 5.99
N VAL A 99 5.18 -11.61 5.25
CA VAL A 99 4.68 -10.27 5.58
C VAL A 99 3.84 -10.30 6.85
N ASP A 100 2.95 -11.29 7.02
CA ASP A 100 2.20 -11.46 8.27
C ASP A 100 3.12 -11.57 9.49
N PHE A 101 4.25 -12.27 9.38
CA PHE A 101 5.24 -12.40 10.46
C PHE A 101 5.86 -11.04 10.81
N ILE A 102 6.25 -10.25 9.81
CA ILE A 102 6.84 -8.92 9.99
C ILE A 102 5.81 -7.96 10.60
N GLU A 103 4.58 -7.95 10.09
CA GLU A 103 3.50 -7.11 10.59
C GLU A 103 3.20 -7.40 12.06
N ASN A 104 3.16 -8.68 12.45
CA ASN A 104 2.97 -9.08 13.83
C ASN A 104 4.15 -8.64 14.72
N ALA A 105 5.39 -8.82 14.26
CA ALA A 105 6.58 -8.40 15.01
C ALA A 105 6.60 -6.88 15.25
N VAL A 106 6.16 -6.08 14.26
CA VAL A 106 6.04 -4.62 14.42
C VAL A 106 4.90 -4.25 15.37
N ASN A 107 3.74 -4.91 15.27
CA ASN A 107 2.63 -4.68 16.20
C ASN A 107 3.03 -4.99 17.65
N GLU A 108 3.77 -6.08 17.88
CA GLU A 108 4.29 -6.46 19.19
C GLU A 108 5.34 -5.46 19.72
N ASP A 109 6.28 -5.03 18.87
CA ASP A 109 7.32 -4.07 19.23
C ASP A 109 6.76 -2.68 19.59
N ILE A 110 5.69 -2.24 18.93
CA ILE A 110 5.00 -0.97 19.23
C ILE A 110 4.06 -1.13 20.45
N GLY A 111 3.37 -2.25 20.57
CA GLY A 111 2.55 -2.62 21.71
C GLY A 111 1.25 -1.79 21.87
N CYS A 112 0.78 -1.13 20.82
CA CYS A 112 -0.45 -0.32 20.86
C CYS A 112 -1.67 -1.17 20.47
N LYS A 113 -2.70 -1.17 21.32
CA LYS A 113 -3.92 -1.99 21.11
C LYS A 113 -4.76 -1.58 19.90
N ASN A 114 -4.69 -0.32 19.51
CA ASN A 114 -5.42 0.26 18.39
C ASN A 114 -4.57 0.38 17.12
N LEU A 115 -3.41 -0.30 17.07
CA LEU A 115 -2.57 -0.39 15.89
C LEU A 115 -2.88 -1.67 15.11
N LEU A 116 -3.05 -1.50 13.80
CA LEU A 116 -3.06 -2.55 12.79
C LEU A 116 -1.94 -2.23 11.78
N PHE A 117 -0.71 -2.64 12.07
CA PHE A 117 0.38 -2.43 11.13
C PHE A 117 0.17 -3.28 9.88
N ASN A 118 0.31 -2.69 8.70
CA ASN A 118 0.10 -3.34 7.42
C ASN A 118 1.16 -2.90 6.41
N LEU A 119 1.60 -3.82 5.59
CA LEU A 119 2.52 -3.60 4.47
C LEU A 119 1.82 -3.84 3.14
N VAL A 120 2.02 -2.97 2.18
CA VAL A 120 1.61 -3.21 0.79
C VAL A 120 2.60 -4.19 0.17
N LEU A 121 2.10 -5.32 -0.33
CA LEU A 121 2.94 -6.30 -1.00
C LEU A 121 3.53 -5.71 -2.27
N HIS A 122 4.85 -5.64 -2.29
CA HIS A 122 5.68 -5.04 -3.33
C HIS A 122 5.51 -3.52 -3.41
N GLU A 123 4.51 -3.02 -4.13
CA GLU A 123 4.21 -1.61 -4.34
C GLU A 123 2.71 -1.40 -4.54
N PHE A 124 2.22 -0.19 -4.27
CA PHE A 124 0.84 0.20 -4.58
C PHE A 124 0.40 -0.23 -6.00
N GLU A 125 1.28 -0.10 -6.98
CA GLU A 125 0.98 -0.44 -8.37
C GLU A 125 0.65 -1.90 -8.61
N ALA A 126 0.97 -2.81 -7.69
CA ALA A 126 0.51 -4.19 -7.78
C ALA A 126 -1.03 -4.28 -7.82
N LEU A 127 -1.71 -3.46 -7.01
CA LEU A 127 -3.17 -3.40 -6.97
C LEU A 127 -3.80 -3.00 -8.32
N LEU A 128 -3.09 -2.22 -9.14
CA LEU A 128 -3.57 -1.78 -10.45
C LEU A 128 -3.65 -2.92 -11.47
N PHE A 129 -2.97 -4.03 -11.23
CA PHE A 129 -3.09 -5.24 -12.03
C PHE A 129 -4.32 -6.10 -11.69
N SER A 130 -5.13 -5.70 -10.72
CA SER A 130 -6.41 -6.39 -10.43
C SER A 130 -7.36 -6.33 -11.62
N GLU A 131 -7.30 -5.27 -12.44
CA GLU A 131 -8.09 -5.14 -13.66
C GLU A 131 -7.32 -4.32 -14.70
N PRO A 132 -6.41 -4.93 -15.48
CA PRO A 132 -5.62 -4.23 -16.51
C PRO A 132 -6.47 -3.51 -17.56
N GLN A 133 -7.73 -3.91 -17.78
CA GLN A 133 -8.62 -3.22 -18.68
C GLN A 133 -8.88 -1.77 -18.26
N ALA A 134 -8.82 -1.44 -16.97
CA ALA A 134 -8.99 -0.07 -16.48
C ALA A 134 -7.92 0.92 -17.00
N PHE A 135 -6.81 0.43 -17.52
CA PHE A 135 -5.80 1.28 -18.17
C PHE A 135 -6.27 1.88 -19.50
N GLU A 136 -7.39 1.43 -20.08
CA GLU A 136 -8.00 2.05 -21.30
C GLU A 136 -8.29 3.54 -21.10
N HIS A 137 -8.51 3.99 -19.87
CA HIS A 137 -8.75 5.39 -19.53
C HIS A 137 -7.51 6.29 -19.63
N ILE A 138 -6.31 5.70 -19.76
CA ILE A 138 -5.03 6.44 -19.82
C ILE A 138 -4.10 5.97 -20.93
N ALA A 139 -4.43 4.87 -21.62
CA ALA A 139 -3.57 4.24 -22.59
C ALA A 139 -4.40 3.58 -23.72
N ASN A 140 -3.72 3.17 -24.78
CA ASN A 140 -4.37 2.49 -25.91
C ASN A 140 -4.44 0.96 -25.70
N ASP A 141 -5.26 0.27 -26.53
CA ASP A 141 -5.48 -1.17 -26.47
C ASP A 141 -4.20 -2.02 -26.53
N LYS A 142 -3.15 -1.55 -27.21
CA LYS A 142 -1.88 -2.28 -27.27
C LYS A 142 -1.23 -2.36 -25.88
N VAL A 143 -1.25 -1.24 -25.16
CA VAL A 143 -0.73 -1.15 -23.78
C VAL A 143 -1.57 -2.00 -22.85
N VAL A 144 -2.90 -1.92 -22.93
CA VAL A 144 -3.81 -2.75 -22.14
C VAL A 144 -3.51 -4.24 -22.32
N ARG A 145 -3.34 -4.71 -23.57
CA ARG A 145 -2.97 -6.10 -23.84
C ARG A 145 -1.61 -6.50 -23.26
N GLN A 146 -0.64 -5.60 -23.26
CA GLN A 146 0.67 -5.87 -22.63
C GLN A 146 0.56 -6.00 -21.12
N LEU A 147 -0.21 -5.14 -20.46
CA LEU A 147 -0.46 -5.22 -19.04
C LEU A 147 -1.27 -6.47 -18.66
N GLN A 148 -2.25 -6.85 -19.49
CA GLN A 148 -3.00 -8.09 -19.32
C GLN A 148 -2.11 -9.33 -19.44
N ALA A 149 -1.14 -9.34 -20.36
CA ALA A 149 -0.18 -10.43 -20.48
C ALA A 149 0.70 -10.56 -19.20
N ILE A 150 1.10 -9.44 -18.62
CA ILE A 150 1.83 -9.43 -17.35
C ILE A 150 0.95 -10.00 -16.24
N ARG A 151 -0.31 -9.55 -16.11
CA ARG A 151 -1.26 -10.07 -15.12
C ARG A 151 -1.46 -11.58 -15.25
N ASN A 152 -1.61 -12.08 -16.47
CA ASN A 152 -1.82 -13.51 -16.75
C ASN A 152 -0.58 -14.38 -16.49
N SER A 153 0.58 -13.79 -16.27
CA SER A 153 1.83 -14.54 -15.96
C SER A 153 1.99 -14.90 -14.48
N VAL A 154 1.05 -14.48 -13.64
CA VAL A 154 1.06 -14.69 -12.17
C VAL A 154 -0.33 -15.08 -11.68
N ASP A 155 -0.41 -15.79 -10.57
CA ASP A 155 -1.69 -16.22 -9.97
C ASP A 155 -2.49 -15.02 -9.43
N THR A 156 -1.81 -14.06 -8.82
CA THR A 156 -2.40 -12.87 -8.22
C THR A 156 -1.54 -11.64 -8.52
N PRO A 157 -2.14 -10.42 -8.60
CA PRO A 157 -1.37 -9.17 -8.71
C PRO A 157 -0.28 -9.02 -7.64
N GLU A 158 -0.54 -9.53 -6.44
CA GLU A 158 0.39 -9.51 -5.32
C GLU A 158 1.62 -10.41 -5.49
N HIS A 159 1.68 -11.22 -6.54
CA HIS A 159 2.86 -11.99 -6.95
C HIS A 159 3.64 -11.31 -8.10
N ILE A 160 3.19 -10.17 -8.59
CA ILE A 160 3.96 -9.41 -9.60
C ILE A 160 5.18 -8.83 -8.89
N ASN A 161 6.33 -9.56 -9.12
CA ASN A 161 7.47 -9.40 -8.38
C ASN A 161 8.46 -8.69 -8.52
N ASN A 162 9.37 -8.66 -7.86
CA ASN A 162 10.30 -8.66 -6.76
C ASN A 162 11.75 -8.31 -7.11
N SER A 163 12.02 -7.45 -8.12
CA SER A 163 13.31 -6.84 -8.32
C SER A 163 13.14 -5.38 -8.72
N ALA A 164 14.16 -4.56 -8.49
CA ALA A 164 14.16 -3.16 -8.89
C ALA A 164 13.88 -2.94 -10.39
N ALA A 165 14.11 -3.94 -11.23
CA ALA A 165 13.85 -3.89 -12.67
C ALA A 165 12.45 -4.37 -13.08
N THR A 166 11.81 -5.22 -12.27
CA THR A 166 10.54 -5.89 -12.60
C THR A 166 9.41 -5.56 -11.62
N ALA A 167 9.62 -4.59 -10.74
CA ALA A 167 8.60 -4.06 -9.84
C ALA A 167 7.34 -3.62 -10.60
N PRO A 168 6.13 -3.71 -10.01
CA PRO A 168 4.88 -3.35 -10.64
C PRO A 168 4.93 -1.98 -11.33
N SER A 169 5.43 -0.95 -10.66
CA SER A 169 5.58 0.39 -11.23
C SER A 169 6.48 0.44 -12.46
N LYS A 170 7.57 -0.35 -12.47
CA LYS A 170 8.48 -0.42 -13.61
C LYS A 170 7.84 -1.09 -14.82
N ARG A 171 7.04 -2.13 -14.58
CA ARG A 171 6.27 -2.79 -15.64
C ARG A 171 5.29 -1.84 -16.30
N ILE A 172 4.59 -1.01 -15.51
CA ILE A 172 3.67 0.02 -16.03
C ILE A 172 4.46 1.10 -16.78
N GLN A 173 5.53 1.65 -16.20
CA GLN A 173 6.36 2.69 -16.82
C GLN A 173 6.98 2.27 -18.17
N ASN A 174 7.29 1.00 -18.33
CA ASN A 174 7.86 0.47 -19.57
C ASN A 174 6.88 0.46 -20.74
N VAL A 175 5.58 0.45 -20.48
CA VAL A 175 4.55 0.36 -21.52
C VAL A 175 3.67 1.61 -21.60
N VAL A 176 3.51 2.35 -20.50
CA VAL A 176 2.75 3.61 -20.43
C VAL A 176 3.72 4.78 -20.40
N ASN A 177 3.88 5.47 -21.53
CA ASN A 177 4.75 6.64 -21.61
C ASN A 177 4.29 7.77 -20.69
N GLY A 178 5.22 8.29 -19.88
CA GLY A 178 4.94 9.39 -18.97
C GLY A 178 4.03 9.02 -17.82
N TYR A 179 3.94 7.73 -17.45
CA TYR A 179 3.15 7.27 -16.32
C TYR A 179 3.48 8.03 -15.03
N SER A 180 2.44 8.56 -14.41
CA SER A 180 2.49 9.23 -13.11
C SER A 180 1.68 8.43 -12.08
N LYS A 181 2.36 7.89 -11.05
CA LYS A 181 1.74 7.15 -9.95
C LYS A 181 0.57 7.94 -9.34
N VAL A 182 0.85 9.17 -8.89
CA VAL A 182 -0.11 10.04 -8.17
C VAL A 182 -1.31 10.46 -9.02
N ARG A 183 -1.15 10.60 -10.34
CA ARG A 183 -2.24 11.08 -11.22
C ARG A 183 -2.91 9.92 -11.95
N GLN A 184 -2.16 9.24 -12.81
CA GLN A 184 -2.70 8.18 -13.67
C GLN A 184 -2.96 6.90 -12.88
N GLY A 185 -2.10 6.54 -11.90
CA GLY A 185 -2.34 5.40 -11.03
C GLY A 185 -3.64 5.52 -10.25
N ILE A 186 -3.96 6.71 -9.74
CA ILE A 186 -5.21 6.95 -9.00
C ILE A 186 -6.44 6.93 -9.94
N ILE A 187 -6.31 7.44 -11.16
CA ILE A 187 -7.40 7.31 -12.15
C ILE A 187 -7.71 5.82 -12.37
N VAL A 188 -6.71 5.01 -12.68
CA VAL A 188 -6.88 3.57 -12.88
C VAL A 188 -7.47 2.89 -11.64
N ALA A 189 -6.96 3.21 -10.44
CA ALA A 189 -7.46 2.66 -9.19
C ALA A 189 -8.95 2.95 -8.96
N LYS A 190 -9.42 4.16 -9.30
CA LYS A 190 -10.85 4.53 -9.22
C LYS A 190 -11.73 3.69 -10.13
N TYR A 191 -11.26 3.38 -11.34
CA TYR A 191 -12.01 2.55 -12.28
C TYR A 191 -12.03 1.07 -11.88
N ILE A 192 -10.94 0.57 -11.28
CA ILE A 192 -10.89 -0.80 -10.75
C ILE A 192 -11.86 -0.94 -9.57
N GLY A 193 -11.79 -0.03 -8.61
CA GLY A 193 -12.58 -0.09 -7.38
C GLY A 193 -12.06 -1.09 -6.36
N ILE A 194 -12.44 -0.88 -5.10
CA ILE A 194 -11.95 -1.68 -3.96
C ILE A 194 -12.41 -3.13 -4.03
N ASP A 195 -13.66 -3.38 -4.39
CA ASP A 195 -14.21 -4.74 -4.44
C ASP A 195 -13.44 -5.63 -5.42
N LYS A 196 -13.05 -5.09 -6.57
CA LYS A 196 -12.24 -5.82 -7.55
C LYS A 196 -10.81 -6.04 -7.04
N MET A 197 -10.19 -5.05 -6.40
CA MET A 197 -8.87 -5.21 -5.79
C MET A 197 -8.91 -6.29 -4.70
N MET A 198 -9.93 -6.31 -3.83
CA MET A 198 -10.10 -7.33 -2.80
C MET A 198 -10.26 -8.73 -3.40
N SER A 199 -11.01 -8.87 -4.50
CA SER A 199 -11.23 -10.18 -5.14
C SER A 199 -9.96 -10.78 -5.75
N GLU A 200 -8.98 -9.96 -6.11
CA GLU A 200 -7.74 -10.37 -6.79
C GLU A 200 -6.51 -10.39 -5.86
N CYS A 201 -6.54 -9.60 -4.76
CA CYS A 201 -5.43 -9.34 -3.87
C CYS A 201 -5.77 -9.79 -2.45
N LYS A 202 -5.31 -10.99 -2.07
CA LYS A 202 -5.68 -11.64 -0.80
C LYS A 202 -5.20 -10.85 0.43
N HIS A 203 -3.98 -10.34 0.41
CA HIS A 203 -3.43 -9.60 1.54
C HIS A 203 -4.12 -8.24 1.68
N PHE A 204 -4.34 -7.55 0.56
CA PHE A 204 -5.12 -6.31 0.55
C PHE A 204 -6.55 -6.53 1.07
N SER A 205 -7.24 -7.61 0.62
CA SER A 205 -8.57 -7.96 1.14
C SER A 205 -8.55 -8.16 2.64
N ALA A 206 -7.61 -8.95 3.16
CA ALA A 206 -7.48 -9.19 4.60
C ALA A 206 -7.24 -7.89 5.39
N TRP A 207 -6.51 -6.94 4.84
CA TRP A 207 -6.29 -5.64 5.47
C TRP A 207 -7.59 -4.82 5.54
N ILE A 208 -8.36 -4.73 4.43
CA ILE A 208 -9.65 -4.03 4.41
C ILE A 208 -10.62 -4.66 5.41
N ASP A 209 -10.72 -6.00 5.44
CA ASP A 209 -11.58 -6.74 6.36
C ASP A 209 -11.18 -6.48 7.83
N LYS A 210 -9.87 -6.52 8.14
CA LYS A 210 -9.36 -6.20 9.48
C LYS A 210 -9.74 -4.76 9.91
N ILE A 211 -9.68 -3.77 9.01
CA ILE A 211 -10.12 -2.39 9.33
C ILE A 211 -11.61 -2.39 9.69
N VAL A 212 -12.44 -3.07 8.91
CA VAL A 212 -13.89 -3.17 9.18
C VAL A 212 -14.13 -3.85 10.52
N ASP A 213 -13.53 -5.01 10.78
CA ASP A 213 -13.70 -5.77 12.02
C ASP A 213 -13.25 -5.00 13.26
N PHE A 214 -12.15 -4.26 13.18
CA PHE A 214 -11.67 -3.41 14.28
C PHE A 214 -12.64 -2.26 14.58
N THR A 215 -13.49 -1.91 13.63
CA THR A 215 -14.45 -0.82 13.79
C THR A 215 -15.83 -1.32 14.27
N VAL A 216 -16.09 -2.60 14.32
CA VAL A 216 -17.33 -3.21 14.86
C VAL A 216 -17.20 -3.38 16.36
#